data_8db4417b21167b0f585130083cf8aa74
#
_entry.id   8db4417b21167b0f585130083cf8aa74
#
_cell.length_a   1.000
_cell.length_b   1.000
_cell.length_c   1.000
_cell.angle_alpha   90.00
_cell.angle_beta   90.00
_cell.angle_gamma   90.00
#
_symmetry.space_group_name_H-M   'P 1'
#
loop_
_entity.id
_entity.type
_entity.pdbx_description
1 polymer ?
#
loop_
_entity_poly.entity_id
_entity_poly.type
_entity_poly.pdbx_seq_one_letter_code
_entity_poly.pdbx_strand_id
1 'polypeptide(L)'
;IEAVYNYGDEKFEPYLYMGDRICLSDNVHISCVSCLILENDILIGSKVYIGDHSHGSYKVCSPKIEPPANKPLGDIAPIKIGNCCWIGDNAVILAGSEICDGCVIAANSVVKDLKVDKPCLIGGVPAKVIKVF
;
A
#
# COMPACT_ATOMS: atom_id res chain seq x y z
N ILE A 1 3.68 1.48 12.21
CA ILE A 1 2.27 1.24 11.79
C ILE A 1 1.43 2.35 12.38
N GLU A 2 0.61 2.98 11.57
CA GLU A 2 -0.24 4.07 12.01
C GLU A 2 -1.62 4.03 11.34
N ALA A 3 -2.65 4.35 12.13
CA ALA A 3 -3.99 4.67 11.67
C ALA A 3 -4.19 6.16 11.90
N VAL A 4 -4.37 6.91 10.82
CA VAL A 4 -4.38 8.38 10.84
C VAL A 4 -5.81 8.87 10.93
N TYR A 5 -6.18 9.45 12.06
CA TYR A 5 -7.52 10.01 12.31
C TYR A 5 -7.62 11.50 11.95
N ASN A 6 -6.51 12.21 11.97
CA ASN A 6 -6.48 13.64 11.69
C ASN A 6 -5.22 14.00 10.90
N TYR A 7 -5.38 14.86 9.89
CA TYR A 7 -4.29 15.48 9.18
C TYR A 7 -4.65 16.93 8.83
N GLY A 8 -3.95 17.90 9.42
CA GLY A 8 -4.38 19.30 9.36
C GLY A 8 -5.81 19.44 9.93
N ASP A 9 -6.71 20.01 9.12
CA ASP A 9 -8.13 20.17 9.49
C ASP A 9 -9.01 18.97 9.03
N GLU A 10 -8.41 17.99 8.35
CA GLU A 10 -9.12 16.81 7.87
C GLU A 10 -9.28 15.76 8.97
N LYS A 11 -10.44 15.11 8.99
CA LYS A 11 -10.75 13.98 9.87
C LYS A 11 -11.01 12.73 9.03
N PHE A 12 -10.49 11.60 9.50
CA PHE A 12 -10.61 10.31 8.85
C PHE A 12 -11.15 9.25 9.83
N GLU A 13 -11.69 8.19 9.28
CA GLU A 13 -12.14 7.00 10.02
C GLU A 13 -11.41 5.77 9.45
N PRO A 14 -10.12 5.59 9.77
CA PRO A 14 -9.32 4.51 9.20
C PRO A 14 -9.80 3.14 9.67
N TYR A 15 -9.88 2.20 8.73
CA TYR A 15 -10.04 0.79 9.00
C TYR A 15 -8.74 0.05 8.64
N LEU A 16 -7.96 -0.29 9.65
CA LEU A 16 -6.72 -1.06 9.49
C LEU A 16 -6.90 -2.44 10.10
N TYR A 17 -6.93 -3.47 9.26
CA TYR A 17 -7.03 -4.86 9.67
C TYR A 17 -5.73 -5.60 9.36
N MET A 18 -5.21 -6.29 10.34
CA MET A 18 -4.08 -7.22 10.20
C MET A 18 -4.50 -8.56 10.79
N GLY A 19 -4.51 -9.59 9.94
CA GLY A 19 -4.86 -10.95 10.31
C GLY A 19 -3.77 -11.65 11.14
N ASP A 20 -3.81 -12.97 11.12
CA ASP A 20 -2.90 -13.79 11.91
C ASP A 20 -1.61 -14.14 11.18
N ARG A 21 -0.54 -14.40 11.93
CA ARG A 21 0.77 -14.89 11.45
C ARG A 21 1.37 -14.00 10.36
N ILE A 22 1.28 -12.69 10.54
CA ILE A 22 1.97 -11.71 9.70
C ILE A 22 3.37 -11.47 10.25
N CYS A 23 4.39 -11.73 9.44
CA CYS A 23 5.79 -11.47 9.78
C CYS A 23 6.23 -10.16 9.16
N LEU A 24 6.64 -9.22 10.00
CA LEU A 24 7.22 -7.94 9.60
C LEU A 24 8.72 -7.95 9.82
N SER A 25 9.49 -7.65 8.80
CA SER A 25 10.93 -7.42 8.92
C SER A 25 11.20 -5.97 9.40
N ASP A 26 12.46 -5.52 9.30
CA ASP A 26 12.89 -4.25 9.86
C ASP A 26 12.34 -3.03 9.08
N ASN A 27 11.99 -1.98 9.82
CA ASN A 27 11.63 -0.68 9.27
C ASN A 27 10.43 -0.70 8.29
N VAL A 28 9.46 -1.56 8.51
CA VAL A 28 8.21 -1.58 7.75
C VAL A 28 7.36 -0.38 8.17
N HIS A 29 6.87 0.39 7.18
CA HIS A 29 5.96 1.50 7.41
C HIS A 29 4.59 1.22 6.78
N ILE A 30 3.57 1.15 7.62
CA ILE A 30 2.17 0.98 7.19
C ILE A 30 1.38 2.20 7.67
N SER A 31 0.70 2.88 6.75
CA SER A 31 -0.09 4.08 7.06
C SER A 31 -1.47 4.01 6.41
N CYS A 32 -2.51 4.16 7.23
CA CYS A 32 -3.90 3.99 6.83
C CYS A 32 -4.73 5.22 7.23
N VAL A 33 -5.44 5.80 6.26
CA VAL A 33 -6.44 6.86 6.49
C VAL A 33 -7.86 6.40 6.13
N SER A 34 -8.00 5.37 5.30
CA SER A 34 -9.28 4.87 4.80
C SER A 34 -9.46 3.39 5.08
N CYS A 35 -8.87 2.52 4.27
CA CYS A 35 -9.05 1.08 4.41
C CYS A 35 -7.80 0.32 3.97
N LEU A 36 -7.21 -0.43 4.89
CA LEU A 36 -6.06 -1.27 4.62
C LEU A 36 -6.26 -2.64 5.27
N ILE A 37 -6.28 -3.68 4.45
CA ILE A 37 -6.53 -5.06 4.89
C ILE A 37 -5.33 -5.91 4.52
N LEU A 38 -4.69 -6.49 5.53
CA LEU A 38 -3.69 -7.54 5.40
C LEU A 38 -4.29 -8.83 5.97
N GLU A 39 -4.50 -9.82 5.13
CA GLU A 39 -5.07 -11.11 5.55
C GLU A 39 -4.03 -11.92 6.36
N ASN A 40 -4.05 -13.25 6.30
CA ASN A 40 -3.20 -14.10 7.13
C ASN A 40 -1.94 -14.58 6.41
N ASP A 41 -0.94 -15.02 7.18
CA ASP A 41 0.27 -15.70 6.69
C ASP A 41 1.08 -14.87 5.67
N ILE A 42 1.24 -13.58 5.93
CA ILE A 42 1.96 -12.67 5.05
C ILE A 42 3.37 -12.45 5.56
N LEU A 43 4.38 -12.55 4.68
CA LEU A 43 5.75 -12.15 4.97
C LEU A 43 6.03 -10.80 4.31
N ILE A 44 6.40 -9.80 5.11
CA ILE A 44 6.72 -8.45 4.67
C ILE A 44 8.20 -8.17 4.91
N GLY A 45 8.93 -7.95 3.83
CA GLY A 45 10.36 -7.67 3.85
C GLY A 45 10.71 -6.31 4.48
N SER A 46 12.01 -6.09 4.63
CA SER A 46 12.53 -4.87 5.26
C SER A 46 12.26 -3.62 4.41
N LYS A 47 11.98 -2.51 5.10
CA LYS A 47 11.74 -1.19 4.49
C LYS A 47 10.58 -1.15 3.49
N VAL A 48 9.63 -2.07 3.61
CA VAL A 48 8.39 -2.02 2.83
C VAL A 48 7.54 -0.86 3.30
N TYR A 49 6.97 -0.11 2.35
CA TYR A 49 5.95 0.90 2.61
C TYR A 49 4.60 0.43 2.07
N ILE A 50 3.56 0.57 2.89
CA ILE A 50 2.16 0.32 2.49
C ILE A 50 1.33 1.52 2.94
N GLY A 51 0.72 2.25 1.99
CA GLY A 51 -0.07 3.43 2.32
C GLY A 51 -1.21 3.67 1.35
N ASP A 52 -2.41 3.90 1.88
CA ASP A 52 -3.65 4.07 1.12
C ASP A 52 -3.94 5.52 0.72
N HIS A 53 -2.96 6.39 0.83
CA HIS A 53 -3.08 7.84 0.57
C HIS A 53 -1.75 8.47 0.15
N SER A 54 -1.81 9.73 -0.30
CA SER A 54 -0.63 10.56 -0.58
C SER A 54 -0.83 12.00 -0.11
N HIS A 55 0.26 12.78 -0.09
CA HIS A 55 0.22 14.23 0.22
C HIS A 55 -0.20 15.02 -1.03
N GLY A 56 -1.50 15.17 -1.24
CA GLY A 56 -2.08 15.71 -2.45
C GLY A 56 -2.36 14.65 -3.51
N SER A 57 -2.82 15.06 -4.68
CA SER A 57 -3.11 14.15 -5.79
C SER A 57 -2.12 14.33 -6.93
N TYR A 58 -1.61 13.22 -7.45
CA TYR A 58 -0.82 13.20 -8.68
C TYR A 58 -1.66 13.38 -9.95
N LYS A 59 -2.98 13.23 -9.83
CA LYS A 59 -3.94 13.30 -10.96
C LYS A 59 -4.37 14.72 -11.25
N VAL A 60 -4.20 15.63 -10.30
CA VAL A 60 -4.60 17.02 -10.44
C VAL A 60 -3.38 17.92 -10.30
N CYS A 61 -3.00 18.57 -11.40
CA CYS A 61 -2.02 19.64 -11.34
C CYS A 61 -2.63 20.85 -10.63
N SER A 62 -2.17 21.14 -9.41
CA SER A 62 -2.49 22.40 -8.77
C SER A 62 -1.64 23.52 -9.39
N PRO A 63 -2.24 24.60 -9.88
CA PRO A 63 -1.48 25.76 -10.36
C PRO A 63 -0.77 26.51 -9.21
N LYS A 64 -1.10 26.20 -7.97
CA LYS A 64 -0.49 26.84 -6.79
C LYS A 64 0.71 26.03 -6.31
N ILE A 65 1.84 26.71 -6.20
CA ILE A 65 3.01 26.19 -5.51
C ILE A 65 2.77 26.41 -4.02
N GLU A 66 2.59 25.32 -3.30
CA GLU A 66 2.40 25.33 -1.85
C GLU A 66 3.18 24.17 -1.19
N PRO A 67 3.56 24.31 0.09
CA PRO A 67 4.25 23.25 0.80
C PRO A 67 3.41 21.95 0.78
N PRO A 68 3.99 20.78 0.39
CA PRO A 68 3.24 19.51 0.33
C PRO A 68 2.60 19.12 1.65
N ALA A 69 3.23 19.46 2.77
CA ALA A 69 2.68 19.20 4.11
C ALA A 69 1.37 19.94 4.41
N ASN A 70 1.10 21.04 3.70
CA ASN A 70 -0.12 21.84 3.87
C ASN A 70 -1.25 21.40 2.93
N LYS A 71 -0.94 20.50 1.97
CA LYS A 71 -1.95 19.97 1.06
C LYS A 71 -2.83 18.96 1.78
N PRO A 72 -4.13 18.92 1.45
CA PRO A 72 -4.98 17.84 1.92
C PRO A 72 -4.45 16.49 1.43
N LEU A 73 -4.70 15.43 2.18
CA LEU A 73 -4.39 14.07 1.73
C LEU A 73 -5.22 13.74 0.49
N GLY A 74 -4.62 13.05 -0.44
CA GLY A 74 -5.22 12.73 -1.74
C GLY A 74 -4.90 11.33 -2.23
N ASP A 75 -5.40 10.99 -3.42
CA ASP A 75 -5.28 9.66 -4.03
C ASP A 75 -5.65 8.53 -3.06
N ILE A 76 -6.68 8.77 -2.23
CA ILE A 76 -7.14 7.83 -1.20
C ILE A 76 -7.92 6.71 -1.87
N ALA A 77 -7.46 5.48 -1.69
CA ALA A 77 -8.16 4.28 -2.14
C ALA A 77 -7.74 3.06 -1.32
N PRO A 78 -8.64 2.08 -1.10
CA PRO A 78 -8.36 0.93 -0.26
C PRO A 78 -7.19 0.09 -0.81
N ILE A 79 -6.50 -0.57 0.13
CA ILE A 79 -5.50 -1.59 -0.16
C ILE A 79 -5.97 -2.90 0.46
N LYS A 80 -5.89 -3.98 -0.32
CA LYS A 80 -6.10 -5.33 0.17
C LYS A 80 -4.98 -6.25 -0.27
N ILE A 81 -4.42 -7.01 0.69
CA ILE A 81 -3.43 -8.05 0.43
C ILE A 81 -3.95 -9.35 1.03
N GLY A 82 -4.11 -10.34 0.17
CA GLY A 82 -4.65 -11.66 0.49
C GLY A 82 -3.69 -12.53 1.32
N ASN A 83 -4.15 -13.74 1.58
CA ASN A 83 -3.41 -14.71 2.39
C ASN A 83 -2.15 -15.23 1.68
N CYS A 84 -1.17 -15.67 2.46
CA CYS A 84 0.03 -16.35 1.97
C CYS A 84 0.83 -15.52 0.93
N CYS A 85 0.84 -14.22 1.06
CA CYS A 85 1.61 -13.34 0.20
C CYS A 85 3.01 -13.07 0.74
N TRP A 86 3.96 -12.91 -0.18
CA TRP A 86 5.32 -12.46 0.13
C TRP A 86 5.58 -11.11 -0.52
N ILE A 87 5.93 -10.12 0.30
CA ILE A 87 6.31 -8.77 -0.16
C ILE A 87 7.80 -8.61 0.04
N GLY A 88 8.54 -8.47 -1.06
CA GLY A 88 10.00 -8.34 -1.05
C GLY A 88 10.48 -7.00 -0.47
N ASP A 89 11.74 -6.96 -0.09
CA ASP A 89 12.38 -5.79 0.54
C ASP A 89 12.24 -4.52 -0.33
N ASN A 90 12.05 -3.39 0.33
CA ASN A 90 11.92 -2.08 -0.29
C ASN A 90 10.74 -1.95 -1.27
N ALA A 91 9.79 -2.88 -1.29
CA ALA A 91 8.59 -2.72 -2.09
C ALA A 91 7.72 -1.60 -1.55
N VAL A 92 7.00 -0.93 -2.45
CA VAL A 92 6.07 0.16 -2.12
C VAL A 92 4.69 -0.24 -2.63
N ILE A 93 3.72 -0.32 -1.72
CA ILE A 93 2.33 -0.64 -2.06
C ILE A 93 1.49 0.61 -1.84
N LEU A 94 0.92 1.11 -2.91
CA LEU A 94 0.15 2.35 -2.92
C LEU A 94 -1.35 2.10 -3.08
N ALA A 95 -2.11 3.15 -2.83
CA ALA A 95 -3.57 3.19 -2.90
C ALA A 95 -4.14 2.50 -4.14
N GLY A 96 -5.26 1.80 -3.97
CA GLY A 96 -5.98 1.10 -5.03
C GLY A 96 -5.44 -0.28 -5.39
N SER A 97 -4.46 -0.79 -4.63
CA SER A 97 -3.86 -2.11 -4.89
C SER A 97 -4.67 -3.22 -4.23
N GLU A 98 -5.12 -4.19 -5.02
CA GLU A 98 -5.84 -5.39 -4.56
C GLU A 98 -5.09 -6.64 -5.03
N ILE A 99 -4.42 -7.30 -4.10
CA ILE A 99 -3.56 -8.46 -4.35
C ILE A 99 -4.23 -9.70 -3.78
N CYS A 100 -4.52 -10.68 -4.62
CA CYS A 100 -5.14 -11.94 -4.17
C CYS A 100 -4.14 -12.83 -3.42
N ASP A 101 -4.66 -13.94 -2.90
CA ASP A 101 -3.88 -14.93 -2.16
C ASP A 101 -2.71 -15.49 -2.98
N GLY A 102 -1.61 -15.84 -2.31
CA GLY A 102 -0.48 -16.53 -2.88
C GLY A 102 0.38 -15.73 -3.86
N CYS A 103 0.29 -14.42 -3.85
CA CYS A 103 1.12 -13.57 -4.69
C CYS A 103 2.50 -13.29 -4.08
N VAL A 104 3.46 -13.06 -4.97
CA VAL A 104 4.79 -12.58 -4.61
C VAL A 104 5.00 -11.20 -5.24
N ILE A 105 5.37 -10.23 -4.44
CA ILE A 105 5.76 -8.90 -4.89
C ILE A 105 7.29 -8.83 -4.82
N ALA A 106 7.93 -8.65 -5.95
CA ALA A 106 9.39 -8.61 -6.03
C ALA A 106 9.96 -7.38 -5.28
N ALA A 107 11.17 -7.52 -4.77
CA ALA A 107 11.88 -6.42 -4.12
C ALA A 107 11.98 -5.18 -5.03
N ASN A 108 12.00 -3.99 -4.42
CA ASN A 108 12.07 -2.70 -5.12
C ASN A 108 10.94 -2.41 -6.10
N SER A 109 9.81 -3.08 -5.99
CA SER A 109 8.63 -2.85 -6.84
C SER A 109 7.77 -1.72 -6.30
N VAL A 110 7.09 -0.99 -7.20
CA VAL A 110 6.09 0.01 -6.83
C VAL A 110 4.74 -0.42 -7.39
N VAL A 111 3.88 -0.93 -6.52
CA VAL A 111 2.53 -1.40 -6.85
C VAL A 111 1.55 -0.26 -6.61
N LYS A 112 0.81 0.14 -7.65
CA LYS A 112 -0.18 1.21 -7.57
C LYS A 112 -1.37 0.90 -8.49
N ASP A 113 -2.58 1.05 -7.96
CA ASP A 113 -3.83 0.81 -8.72
C ASP A 113 -3.85 -0.56 -9.43
N LEU A 114 -3.12 -1.56 -8.92
CA LEU A 114 -3.01 -2.89 -9.51
C LEU A 114 -3.97 -3.85 -8.80
N LYS A 115 -4.83 -4.49 -9.59
CA LYS A 115 -5.74 -5.52 -9.11
C LYS A 115 -5.42 -6.85 -9.77
N VAL A 116 -5.17 -7.88 -8.97
CA VAL A 116 -4.88 -9.23 -9.44
C VAL A 116 -5.79 -10.23 -8.75
N ASP A 117 -6.29 -11.19 -9.53
CA ASP A 117 -7.25 -12.22 -9.11
C ASP A 117 -6.68 -13.64 -9.19
N LYS A 118 -5.42 -13.78 -9.56
CA LYS A 118 -4.70 -15.06 -9.64
C LYS A 118 -3.35 -14.98 -8.97
N PRO A 119 -2.90 -16.04 -8.27
CA PRO A 119 -1.57 -16.10 -7.69
C PRO A 119 -0.51 -15.82 -8.76
N CYS A 120 0.33 -14.84 -8.51
CA CYS A 120 1.30 -14.38 -9.51
C CYS A 120 2.52 -13.70 -8.88
N LEU A 121 3.57 -13.60 -9.69
CA LEU A 121 4.71 -12.76 -9.43
C LEU A 121 4.44 -11.36 -10.00
N ILE A 122 4.53 -10.36 -9.16
CA ILE A 122 4.35 -8.93 -9.47
C ILE A 122 5.70 -8.24 -9.30
N GLY A 123 6.10 -7.39 -10.24
CA GLY A 123 7.35 -6.66 -10.11
C GLY A 123 7.49 -5.48 -11.04
N GLY A 124 8.47 -4.63 -10.73
CA GLY A 124 8.83 -3.45 -11.51
C GLY A 124 8.31 -2.13 -10.97
N VAL A 125 8.62 -1.04 -11.69
CA VAL A 125 8.22 0.34 -11.40
C VAL A 125 7.77 1.01 -12.71
N PRO A 126 6.47 1.21 -12.95
CA PRO A 126 5.33 0.67 -12.19
C PRO A 126 5.25 -0.86 -12.26
N ALA A 127 4.79 -1.47 -11.18
CA ALA A 127 4.71 -2.93 -11.08
C ALA A 127 3.63 -3.49 -12.01
N LYS A 128 3.93 -4.67 -12.56
CA LYS A 128 3.04 -5.45 -13.43
C LYS A 128 3.14 -6.93 -13.07
N VAL A 129 2.15 -7.70 -13.50
CA VAL A 129 2.23 -9.16 -13.43
C VAL A 129 3.34 -9.63 -14.38
N ILE A 130 4.35 -10.30 -13.81
CA ILE A 130 5.48 -10.88 -14.55
C ILE A 130 5.15 -12.31 -14.96
N LYS A 131 4.52 -13.07 -14.05
CA LYS A 131 4.20 -14.49 -14.26
C LYS A 131 3.00 -14.88 -13.40
N VAL A 132 2.07 -15.61 -13.97
CA VAL A 132 1.00 -16.31 -13.24
C VAL A 132 1.52 -17.69 -12.84
N PHE A 133 1.30 -18.07 -11.59
CA PHE A 133 1.73 -19.37 -11.06
C PHE A 133 0.80 -20.52 -11.47
#